data_7a3b8b036334025936bc857f1bc9c7d0
#
_entry.id   7a3b8b036334025936bc857f1bc9c7d0
#
_cell.length_a   1.000
_cell.length_b   1.000
_cell.length_c   1.000
_cell.angle_alpha   90.00
_cell.angle_beta   90.00
_cell.angle_gamma   90.00
#
_symmetry.space_group_name_H-M   'P 1'
#
loop_
_entity.id
_entity.type
_entity.pdbx_description
1 polymer ?
#
loop_
_entity_poly.entity_id
_entity_poly.type
_entity_poly.pdbx_seq_one_letter_code
_entity_poly.pdbx_strand_id
1 'polypeptide(L)'
;DDWDRLAAGTICGHILECGAQATGGNFTRWWEVPELWKVGYPIAEVEASGSFVVTKHPGTGGMVTVDTVSEQLVYEMGDPKSYITPDVIADFTSIRLAQEGVDRVRVSGIAGRAKTPFLKISASYLDGYKAAGQVTVSGPRAIEKARLAAEIVWKRLERAGVTFAEADRVTELLGVSAVLPGILAAPSDPPEVVLRLAVRDADRGKVDRFGKEIAPLVTAGPPGVTGFAGGRPKAQEVVAYWPALLAREEIERTLEVSVEAI
;
A
#
# COMPACT_ATOMS: atom_id res chain seq x y z
N ASP A 1 34.14 -4.83 -7.60
CA ASP A 1 32.96 -4.22 -6.97
C ASP A 1 32.76 -4.80 -5.58
N ASP A 2 32.41 -3.94 -4.63
CA ASP A 2 32.13 -4.36 -3.25
C ASP A 2 30.60 -4.56 -3.12
N TRP A 3 30.14 -5.74 -3.50
CA TRP A 3 28.71 -6.06 -3.52
C TRP A 3 28.06 -6.01 -2.13
N ASP A 4 28.80 -6.32 -1.08
CA ASP A 4 28.31 -6.29 0.29
C ASP A 4 28.04 -4.85 0.76
N ARG A 5 28.90 -3.89 0.40
CA ARG A 5 28.68 -2.46 0.70
C ARG A 5 27.52 -1.88 -0.12
N LEU A 6 27.38 -2.25 -1.38
CA LEU A 6 26.25 -1.83 -2.20
C LEU A 6 24.94 -2.40 -1.64
N ALA A 7 24.92 -3.66 -1.22
CA ALA A 7 23.78 -4.26 -0.54
C ALA A 7 23.48 -3.57 0.80
N ALA A 8 24.51 -3.16 1.54
CA ALA A 8 24.33 -2.41 2.79
C ALA A 8 23.64 -1.06 2.54
N GLY A 9 24.03 -0.32 1.52
CA GLY A 9 23.35 0.91 1.10
C GLY A 9 21.88 0.65 0.71
N THR A 10 21.61 -0.41 -0.01
CA THR A 10 20.23 -0.82 -0.38
C THR A 10 19.39 -1.14 0.85
N ILE A 11 19.90 -1.94 1.77
CA ILE A 11 19.20 -2.34 3.00
C ILE A 11 18.99 -1.15 3.92
N CYS A 12 19.98 -0.27 4.05
CA CYS A 12 19.84 0.98 4.78
C CYS A 12 18.72 1.85 4.19
N GLY A 13 18.70 2.02 2.87
CA GLY A 13 17.65 2.74 2.16
C GLY A 13 16.27 2.13 2.40
N HIS A 14 16.14 0.80 2.33
CA HIS A 14 14.89 0.09 2.60
C HIS A 14 14.36 0.33 4.03
N ILE A 15 15.25 0.39 5.02
CA ILE A 15 14.84 0.68 6.41
C ILE A 15 14.36 2.12 6.57
N LEU A 16 14.91 3.06 5.81
CA LEU A 16 14.60 4.49 5.93
C LEU A 16 13.39 4.93 5.07
N GLU A 17 13.07 4.20 3.98
CA GLU A 17 12.12 4.67 2.96
C GLU A 17 10.68 4.83 3.46
N CYS A 18 10.21 3.97 4.36
CA CYS A 18 8.83 3.99 4.86
C CYS A 18 8.63 4.95 6.05
N GLY A 19 9.42 5.99 6.15
CA GLY A 19 9.30 7.00 7.19
C GLY A 19 9.42 6.40 8.58
N ALA A 20 8.41 6.58 9.42
CA ALA A 20 8.46 6.17 10.82
C ALA A 20 8.23 4.67 11.09
N GLN A 21 8.17 3.81 10.09
CA GLN A 21 7.86 2.39 10.33
C GLN A 21 8.94 1.70 11.15
N ALA A 22 10.23 1.89 10.82
CA ALA A 22 11.34 1.34 11.60
C ALA A 22 11.42 1.89 13.03
N THR A 23 10.72 2.99 13.33
CA THR A 23 10.65 3.62 14.65
C THR A 23 9.32 3.39 15.37
N GLY A 24 8.53 2.44 14.93
CA GLY A 24 7.29 1.98 15.57
C GLY A 24 5.99 2.42 14.90
N GLY A 25 6.04 3.16 13.78
CA GLY A 25 4.87 3.38 12.93
C GLY A 25 4.40 2.04 12.35
N ASN A 26 3.08 1.81 12.30
CA ASN A 26 2.48 0.56 11.79
C ASN A 26 2.95 -0.72 12.52
N PHE A 27 3.56 -0.61 13.70
CA PHE A 27 4.07 -1.75 14.46
C PHE A 27 2.93 -2.65 14.96
N THR A 28 3.08 -3.96 14.83
CA THR A 28 2.06 -4.94 15.22
C THR A 28 1.61 -4.75 16.66
N ARG A 29 2.53 -4.49 17.59
CA ARG A 29 2.24 -4.15 19.00
C ARG A 29 2.21 -2.63 19.21
N TRP A 30 1.41 -1.93 18.42
CA TRP A 30 1.30 -0.46 18.43
C TRP A 30 1.04 0.14 19.82
N TRP A 31 0.40 -0.60 20.73
CA TRP A 31 0.15 -0.16 22.10
C TRP A 31 1.40 -0.06 22.98
N GLU A 32 2.53 -0.63 22.57
CA GLU A 32 3.83 -0.52 23.23
C GLU A 32 4.62 0.72 22.75
N VAL A 33 4.20 1.33 21.65
CA VAL A 33 4.93 2.45 21.04
C VAL A 33 4.63 3.75 21.77
N PRO A 34 5.65 4.38 22.42
CA PRO A 34 5.42 5.60 23.17
C PRO A 34 5.13 6.78 22.24
N GLU A 35 4.16 7.61 22.63
CA GLU A 35 3.88 8.89 21.99
C GLU A 35 3.82 8.84 20.44
N LEU A 36 3.08 7.86 19.90
CA LEU A 36 2.97 7.61 18.45
C LEU A 36 2.56 8.86 17.64
N TRP A 37 1.85 9.81 18.26
CA TRP A 37 1.43 11.07 17.65
C TRP A 37 2.59 12.01 17.26
N LYS A 38 3.79 11.82 17.84
CA LYS A 38 5.01 12.55 17.49
C LYS A 38 6.17 11.63 17.15
N VAL A 39 5.88 10.45 16.61
CA VAL A 39 6.89 9.47 16.22
C VAL A 39 7.98 10.10 15.35
N GLY A 40 9.24 9.85 15.69
CA GLY A 40 10.39 10.33 14.94
C GLY A 40 10.72 9.41 13.76
N TYR A 41 11.29 9.98 12.72
CA TYR A 41 11.80 9.19 11.59
C TYR A 41 13.12 8.52 11.95
N PRO A 42 13.44 7.36 11.34
CA PRO A 42 14.70 6.68 11.57
C PRO A 42 15.88 7.47 11.01
N ILE A 43 17.02 7.30 11.68
CA ILE A 43 18.32 7.81 11.27
C ILE A 43 19.25 6.60 11.17
N ALA A 44 20.07 6.53 10.14
CA ALA A 44 21.12 5.54 10.03
C ALA A 44 22.50 6.17 10.25
N GLU A 45 23.26 5.61 11.18
CA GLU A 45 24.67 5.93 11.40
C GLU A 45 25.52 4.88 10.68
N VAL A 46 26.04 5.21 9.50
CA VAL A 46 26.69 4.26 8.58
C VAL A 46 28.19 4.25 8.78
N GLU A 47 28.76 3.06 8.90
CA GLU A 47 30.20 2.82 9.00
C GLU A 47 30.82 2.49 7.64
N ALA A 48 32.13 2.69 7.50
CA ALA A 48 32.86 2.36 6.28
C ALA A 48 32.83 0.86 5.91
N SER A 49 32.58 0.00 6.89
CA SER A 49 32.38 -1.44 6.71
C SER A 49 31.10 -1.81 5.97
N GLY A 50 30.13 -0.88 5.89
CA GLY A 50 28.77 -1.12 5.44
C GLY A 50 27.80 -1.49 6.56
N SER A 51 28.27 -1.83 7.77
CA SER A 51 27.40 -1.95 8.93
C SER A 51 26.85 -0.59 9.33
N PHE A 52 25.68 -0.55 9.95
CA PHE A 52 25.09 0.72 10.40
C PHE A 52 24.23 0.52 11.65
N VAL A 53 23.96 1.62 12.34
CA VAL A 53 23.04 1.65 13.49
C VAL A 53 21.81 2.44 13.10
N VAL A 54 20.65 1.84 13.30
CA VAL A 54 19.34 2.53 13.18
C VAL A 54 19.02 3.17 14.51
N THR A 55 18.69 4.46 14.50
CA THR A 55 18.31 5.25 15.66
C THR A 55 17.24 6.28 15.28
N LYS A 56 16.90 7.20 16.17
CA LYS A 56 15.99 8.32 15.93
C LYS A 56 16.41 9.56 16.69
N HIS A 57 15.83 10.72 16.38
CA HIS A 57 16.09 11.95 17.11
C HIS A 57 15.67 11.84 18.58
N PRO A 58 16.52 12.30 19.51
CA PRO A 58 16.13 12.43 20.92
C PRO A 58 14.88 13.31 21.09
N GLY A 59 14.02 12.97 22.04
CA GLY A 59 12.81 13.73 22.36
C GLY A 59 11.63 13.50 21.41
N THR A 60 11.80 12.71 20.36
CA THR A 60 10.67 12.22 19.53
C THR A 60 10.02 10.99 20.16
N GLY A 61 8.75 10.77 19.84
CA GLY A 61 8.05 9.52 20.16
C GLY A 61 8.56 8.35 19.32
N GLY A 62 7.95 7.19 19.50
CA GLY A 62 8.40 5.97 18.87
C GLY A 62 9.50 5.26 19.64
N MET A 63 9.95 4.14 19.12
CA MET A 63 11.03 3.32 19.67
C MET A 63 11.77 2.60 18.53
N VAL A 64 13.09 2.42 18.69
CA VAL A 64 13.90 1.62 17.76
C VAL A 64 14.34 0.35 18.48
N THR A 65 13.74 -0.76 18.10
CA THR A 65 14.02 -2.08 18.64
C THR A 65 14.31 -3.07 17.52
N VAL A 66 14.89 -4.22 17.86
CA VAL A 66 15.09 -5.31 16.90
C VAL A 66 13.77 -5.65 16.22
N ASP A 67 12.65 -5.65 16.96
CA ASP A 67 11.34 -6.01 16.41
C ASP A 67 10.82 -4.95 15.41
N THR A 68 10.91 -3.63 15.73
CA THR A 68 10.45 -2.59 14.82
C THR A 68 11.28 -2.52 13.53
N VAL A 69 12.59 -2.74 13.64
CA VAL A 69 13.49 -2.81 12.48
C VAL A 69 13.21 -4.09 11.66
N SER A 70 12.92 -5.22 12.34
CA SER A 70 12.58 -6.47 11.65
C SER A 70 11.27 -6.35 10.85
N GLU A 71 10.23 -5.71 11.41
CA GLU A 71 8.98 -5.50 10.69
C GLU A 71 9.19 -4.63 9.44
N GLN A 72 10.04 -3.60 9.50
CA GLN A 72 10.39 -2.82 8.32
C GLN A 72 11.16 -3.65 7.29
N LEU A 73 12.10 -4.49 7.73
CA LEU A 73 12.89 -5.32 6.81
C LEU A 73 12.06 -6.33 6.02
N VAL A 74 10.95 -6.81 6.58
CA VAL A 74 10.06 -7.74 5.87
C VAL A 74 8.89 -7.04 5.15
N TYR A 75 8.79 -5.73 5.28
CA TYR A 75 7.73 -4.94 4.64
C TYR A 75 7.95 -4.86 3.13
N GLU A 76 6.89 -5.10 2.35
CA GLU A 76 6.92 -5.14 0.87
C GLU A 76 8.00 -6.06 0.29
N MET A 77 8.35 -7.12 1.00
CA MET A 77 9.39 -8.06 0.63
C MET A 77 8.85 -9.19 -0.26
N GLY A 78 9.47 -9.36 -1.42
CA GLY A 78 9.26 -10.52 -2.29
C GLY A 78 10.15 -11.69 -1.90
N ASP A 79 11.14 -12.03 -2.74
CA ASP A 79 12.16 -13.02 -2.38
C ASP A 79 13.27 -12.36 -1.53
N PRO A 80 13.36 -12.66 -0.23
CA PRO A 80 14.35 -12.05 0.63
C PRO A 80 15.79 -12.44 0.30
N LYS A 81 16.02 -13.55 -0.39
CA LYS A 81 17.34 -13.95 -0.87
C LYS A 81 17.80 -13.24 -2.13
N SER A 82 16.89 -12.53 -2.79
CA SER A 82 17.12 -11.96 -4.10
C SER A 82 16.40 -10.62 -4.26
N TYR A 83 16.71 -9.66 -3.40
CA TYR A 83 16.19 -8.30 -3.51
C TYR A 83 16.98 -7.56 -4.59
N ILE A 84 16.37 -7.47 -5.78
CA ILE A 84 17.02 -6.98 -7.00
C ILE A 84 16.88 -5.46 -7.07
N THR A 85 18.04 -4.78 -7.16
CA THR A 85 18.11 -3.35 -7.45
C THR A 85 18.92 -3.10 -8.73
N PRO A 86 18.97 -1.87 -9.25
CA PRO A 86 19.83 -1.54 -10.38
C PRO A 86 21.31 -1.85 -10.15
N ASP A 87 21.80 -1.80 -8.91
CA ASP A 87 23.22 -1.84 -8.59
C ASP A 87 23.69 -3.18 -8.03
N VAL A 88 22.83 -3.89 -7.33
CA VAL A 88 23.18 -5.09 -6.59
C VAL A 88 21.95 -5.99 -6.38
N ILE A 89 22.19 -7.25 -6.13
CA ILE A 89 21.20 -8.16 -5.57
C ILE A 89 21.54 -8.36 -4.10
N ALA A 90 20.72 -7.83 -3.20
CA ALA A 90 20.92 -7.93 -1.76
C ALA A 90 20.26 -9.20 -1.19
N ASP A 91 20.93 -9.85 -0.24
CA ASP A 91 20.41 -10.99 0.52
C ASP A 91 19.96 -10.51 1.92
N PHE A 92 18.66 -10.32 2.10
CA PHE A 92 18.07 -9.91 3.38
C PHE A 92 18.11 -11.03 4.42
N THR A 93 18.30 -12.28 4.02
CA THR A 93 18.40 -13.40 4.95
C THR A 93 19.74 -13.49 5.66
N SER A 94 20.76 -12.77 5.18
CA SER A 94 22.08 -12.69 5.78
C SER A 94 22.14 -11.72 6.97
N ILE A 95 21.17 -10.78 7.06
CA ILE A 95 21.15 -9.68 8.02
C ILE A 95 21.14 -10.18 9.46
N ARG A 96 21.91 -9.51 10.29
CA ARG A 96 21.93 -9.69 11.74
C ARG A 96 21.59 -8.38 12.42
N LEU A 97 20.64 -8.44 13.36
CA LEU A 97 20.21 -7.32 14.17
C LEU A 97 20.66 -7.53 15.60
N ALA A 98 21.15 -6.46 16.23
CA ALA A 98 21.53 -6.47 17.63
C ALA A 98 21.12 -5.14 18.30
N GLN A 99 20.44 -5.23 19.45
CA GLN A 99 20.14 -4.05 20.25
C GLN A 99 21.43 -3.59 20.96
N GLU A 100 21.90 -2.36 20.67
CA GLU A 100 23.10 -1.78 21.29
C GLU A 100 22.79 -0.83 22.43
N GLY A 101 21.56 -0.39 22.55
CA GLY A 101 21.12 0.55 23.58
C GLY A 101 19.67 0.95 23.35
N VAL A 102 19.20 1.91 24.13
CA VAL A 102 17.85 2.46 23.96
C VAL A 102 17.80 3.16 22.59
N ASP A 103 16.80 2.80 21.78
CA ASP A 103 16.58 3.33 20.43
C ASP A 103 17.84 3.20 19.52
N ARG A 104 18.59 2.12 19.64
CA ARG A 104 19.79 1.86 18.83
C ARG A 104 19.87 0.39 18.45
N VAL A 105 19.72 0.09 17.16
CA VAL A 105 19.80 -1.28 16.62
C VAL A 105 20.89 -1.35 15.57
N ARG A 106 21.90 -2.17 15.81
CA ARG A 106 22.96 -2.47 14.83
C ARG A 106 22.43 -3.42 13.76
N VAL A 107 22.73 -3.09 12.51
CA VAL A 107 22.48 -3.90 11.33
C VAL A 107 23.83 -4.31 10.74
N SER A 108 24.05 -5.61 10.57
CA SER A 108 25.32 -6.19 10.12
C SER A 108 25.12 -7.53 9.40
N GLY A 109 26.21 -8.16 8.96
CA GLY A 109 26.18 -9.46 8.29
C GLY A 109 25.56 -9.41 6.88
N ILE A 110 25.57 -8.24 6.28
CA ILE A 110 24.96 -7.98 4.97
C ILE A 110 25.78 -8.64 3.87
N ALA A 111 25.10 -9.36 2.96
CA ALA A 111 25.70 -9.94 1.79
C ALA A 111 25.02 -9.45 0.52
N GLY A 112 25.82 -9.23 -0.51
CA GLY A 112 25.38 -8.83 -1.83
C GLY A 112 26.00 -9.68 -2.92
N ARG A 113 25.42 -9.63 -4.11
CA ARG A 113 25.98 -10.26 -5.31
C ARG A 113 25.72 -9.40 -6.53
N ALA A 114 26.40 -9.74 -7.62
CA ALA A 114 26.37 -8.97 -8.87
C ALA A 114 24.95 -8.66 -9.35
N LYS A 115 24.77 -7.44 -9.83
CA LYS A 115 23.54 -6.96 -10.48
C LYS A 115 23.12 -7.82 -11.66
N THR A 116 21.83 -7.81 -12.00
CA THR A 116 21.30 -8.53 -13.17
C THR A 116 21.73 -7.86 -14.49
N PRO A 117 21.74 -8.59 -15.63
CA PRO A 117 21.99 -8.01 -16.94
C PRO A 117 20.81 -7.17 -17.47
N PHE A 118 19.74 -7.04 -16.69
CA PHE A 118 18.55 -6.30 -17.06
C PHE A 118 18.23 -5.20 -16.06
N LEU A 119 17.54 -4.17 -16.53
CA LEU A 119 16.88 -3.14 -15.72
C LEU A 119 15.36 -3.31 -15.84
N LYS A 120 14.65 -3.10 -14.75
CA LYS A 120 13.20 -3.02 -14.77
C LYS A 120 12.75 -1.62 -15.18
N ILE A 121 11.88 -1.56 -16.17
CA ILE A 121 11.21 -0.34 -16.61
C ILE A 121 9.78 -0.35 -16.09
N SER A 122 9.38 0.75 -15.52
CA SER A 122 7.99 1.01 -15.15
C SER A 122 7.29 1.75 -16.28
N ALA A 123 6.52 1.02 -17.09
CA ALA A 123 5.68 1.62 -18.11
C ALA A 123 4.27 1.86 -17.56
N SER A 124 3.71 3.02 -17.87
CA SER A 124 2.33 3.35 -17.49
C SER A 124 1.50 3.57 -18.75
N TYR A 125 0.24 3.09 -18.73
CA TYR A 125 -0.70 3.27 -19.84
C TYR A 125 -2.11 3.54 -19.33
N LEU A 126 -2.92 4.18 -20.14
CA LEU A 126 -4.35 4.39 -19.83
C LEU A 126 -5.11 3.08 -20.02
N ASP A 127 -5.86 2.69 -19.00
CA ASP A 127 -6.57 1.42 -18.95
C ASP A 127 -8.05 1.62 -18.57
N GLY A 128 -8.70 2.51 -19.28
CA GLY A 128 -10.11 2.83 -19.10
C GLY A 128 -10.39 3.77 -17.93
N TYR A 129 -11.57 3.63 -17.34
CA TYR A 129 -12.11 4.50 -16.30
C TYR A 129 -12.63 3.70 -15.12
N LYS A 130 -12.60 4.29 -13.94
CA LYS A 130 -13.19 3.74 -12.71
C LYS A 130 -14.01 4.78 -11.98
N ALA A 131 -14.98 4.32 -11.19
CA ALA A 131 -15.63 5.15 -10.17
C ALA A 131 -15.98 4.29 -8.96
N ALA A 132 -15.94 4.89 -7.78
CA ALA A 132 -16.35 4.27 -6.54
C ALA A 132 -17.26 5.21 -5.75
N GLY A 133 -18.29 4.65 -5.11
CA GLY A 133 -19.19 5.37 -4.23
C GLY A 133 -19.46 4.59 -2.95
N GLN A 134 -19.75 5.32 -1.88
CA GLN A 134 -20.04 4.76 -0.57
C GLN A 134 -21.28 5.40 0.02
N VAL A 135 -22.05 4.60 0.75
CA VAL A 135 -23.14 5.08 1.64
C VAL A 135 -23.07 4.34 2.95
N THR A 136 -23.40 5.03 4.03
CA THR A 136 -23.57 4.42 5.35
C THR A 136 -25.01 3.93 5.51
N VAL A 137 -25.16 2.73 6.04
CA VAL A 137 -26.47 2.08 6.25
C VAL A 137 -26.59 1.74 7.74
N SER A 138 -27.53 2.38 8.44
CA SER A 138 -27.75 2.14 9.86
C SER A 138 -28.58 0.89 10.14
N GLY A 139 -28.41 0.32 11.36
CA GLY A 139 -29.27 -0.73 11.90
C GLY A 139 -30.73 -0.27 12.15
N PRO A 140 -31.62 -1.17 12.59
CA PRO A 140 -31.39 -2.62 12.64
C PRO A 140 -31.30 -3.23 11.22
N ARG A 141 -30.74 -4.44 11.13
CA ARG A 141 -30.61 -5.19 9.86
C ARG A 141 -29.75 -4.45 8.82
N ALA A 142 -28.67 -3.77 9.26
CA ALA A 142 -27.81 -2.96 8.40
C ALA A 142 -27.26 -3.75 7.21
N ILE A 143 -26.82 -4.99 7.42
CA ILE A 143 -26.27 -5.87 6.38
C ILE A 143 -27.30 -6.16 5.29
N GLU A 144 -28.52 -6.52 5.67
CA GLU A 144 -29.56 -6.84 4.68
C GLU A 144 -29.97 -5.61 3.89
N LYS A 145 -30.12 -4.46 4.56
CA LYS A 145 -30.43 -3.19 3.89
C LYS A 145 -29.32 -2.77 2.93
N ALA A 146 -28.05 -2.95 3.30
CA ALA A 146 -26.92 -2.64 2.42
C ALA A 146 -26.87 -3.55 1.19
N ARG A 147 -27.16 -4.85 1.36
CA ARG A 147 -27.29 -5.79 0.22
C ARG A 147 -28.42 -5.39 -0.72
N LEU A 148 -29.59 -5.04 -0.17
CA LEU A 148 -30.72 -4.55 -0.96
C LEU A 148 -30.37 -3.25 -1.70
N ALA A 149 -29.65 -2.31 -1.05
CA ALA A 149 -29.22 -1.07 -1.67
C ALA A 149 -28.27 -1.35 -2.85
N ALA A 150 -27.34 -2.28 -2.71
CA ALA A 150 -26.47 -2.71 -3.80
C ALA A 150 -27.27 -3.32 -4.96
N GLU A 151 -28.20 -4.23 -4.67
CA GLU A 151 -29.08 -4.85 -5.67
C GLU A 151 -29.88 -3.80 -6.45
N ILE A 152 -30.42 -2.78 -5.77
CA ILE A 152 -31.12 -1.65 -6.40
C ILE A 152 -30.24 -0.95 -7.42
N VAL A 153 -28.98 -0.66 -7.10
CA VAL A 153 -28.04 0.01 -8.02
C VAL A 153 -27.81 -0.86 -9.25
N TRP A 154 -27.48 -2.13 -9.05
CA TRP A 154 -27.19 -3.04 -10.17
C TRP A 154 -28.38 -3.24 -11.08
N LYS A 155 -29.57 -3.46 -10.54
CA LYS A 155 -30.80 -3.61 -11.34
C LYS A 155 -31.19 -2.33 -12.10
N ARG A 156 -30.98 -1.16 -11.51
CA ARG A 156 -31.24 0.12 -12.19
C ARG A 156 -30.30 0.36 -13.36
N LEU A 157 -29.00 0.03 -13.18
CA LEU A 157 -28.01 0.11 -14.26
C LEU A 157 -28.37 -0.86 -15.39
N GLU A 158 -28.69 -2.12 -15.08
CA GLU A 158 -29.11 -3.11 -16.06
C GLU A 158 -30.36 -2.65 -16.85
N ARG A 159 -31.37 -2.15 -16.15
CA ARG A 159 -32.57 -1.59 -16.78
C ARG A 159 -32.27 -0.38 -17.67
N ALA A 160 -31.23 0.37 -17.37
CA ALA A 160 -30.76 1.49 -18.20
C ALA A 160 -29.84 1.05 -19.35
N GLY A 161 -29.69 -0.26 -19.57
CA GLY A 161 -28.81 -0.81 -20.61
C GLY A 161 -27.31 -0.68 -20.28
N VAL A 162 -26.96 -0.45 -19.02
CA VAL A 162 -25.57 -0.32 -18.57
C VAL A 162 -25.18 -1.54 -17.75
N THR A 163 -24.29 -2.33 -18.30
CA THR A 163 -23.77 -3.54 -17.66
C THR A 163 -22.24 -3.48 -17.53
N PHE A 164 -21.72 -4.09 -16.47
CA PHE A 164 -20.30 -4.26 -16.23
C PHE A 164 -19.99 -5.75 -16.09
N ALA A 165 -18.82 -6.18 -16.52
CA ALA A 165 -18.36 -7.53 -16.25
C ALA A 165 -18.25 -7.77 -14.72
N GLU A 166 -18.41 -9.00 -14.28
CA GLU A 166 -18.36 -9.33 -12.85
C GLU A 166 -17.01 -8.97 -12.24
N ALA A 167 -15.92 -9.16 -12.98
CA ALA A 167 -14.57 -8.79 -12.55
C ALA A 167 -14.34 -7.27 -12.47
N ASP A 168 -15.18 -6.47 -13.15
CA ASP A 168 -15.06 -5.01 -13.21
C ASP A 168 -16.07 -4.28 -12.31
N ARG A 169 -16.75 -5.00 -11.42
CA ARG A 169 -17.64 -4.44 -10.42
C ARG A 169 -17.32 -4.95 -9.03
N VAL A 170 -17.43 -4.07 -8.06
CA VAL A 170 -17.17 -4.36 -6.65
C VAL A 170 -18.40 -4.04 -5.82
N THR A 171 -18.74 -4.94 -4.91
CA THR A 171 -19.74 -4.75 -3.86
C THR A 171 -19.14 -5.19 -2.54
N GLU A 172 -18.87 -4.25 -1.66
CA GLU A 172 -18.25 -4.52 -0.35
C GLU A 172 -19.06 -3.91 0.78
N LEU A 173 -19.10 -4.62 1.89
CA LEU A 173 -19.68 -4.17 3.15
C LEU A 173 -18.55 -3.95 4.15
N LEU A 174 -18.09 -2.72 4.29
CA LEU A 174 -17.10 -2.35 5.31
C LEU A 174 -17.75 -2.46 6.70
N GLY A 175 -17.00 -3.04 7.63
CA GLY A 175 -17.54 -3.44 8.94
C GLY A 175 -18.07 -4.88 8.99
N VAL A 176 -18.06 -5.59 7.85
CA VAL A 176 -18.50 -7.00 7.72
C VAL A 176 -17.43 -7.84 7.03
N SER A 177 -16.20 -7.77 7.54
CA SER A 177 -15.05 -8.55 7.03
C SER A 177 -14.61 -8.23 5.59
N ALA A 178 -14.89 -7.04 5.06
CA ALA A 178 -14.46 -6.67 3.70
C ALA A 178 -12.92 -6.52 3.57
N VAL A 179 -12.23 -6.14 4.65
CA VAL A 179 -10.77 -5.96 4.66
C VAL A 179 -10.01 -7.28 4.82
N LEU A 180 -10.54 -8.17 5.67
CA LEU A 180 -9.95 -9.49 5.97
C LEU A 180 -11.01 -10.60 5.78
N PRO A 181 -11.43 -10.85 4.53
CA PRO A 181 -12.49 -11.81 4.26
C PRO A 181 -12.09 -13.22 4.70
N GLY A 182 -12.97 -13.85 5.49
CA GLY A 182 -12.78 -15.22 5.96
C GLY A 182 -11.81 -15.38 7.14
N ILE A 183 -11.13 -14.33 7.59
CA ILE A 183 -10.20 -14.38 8.74
C ILE A 183 -10.93 -14.02 10.03
N LEU A 184 -11.71 -12.96 10.00
CA LEU A 184 -12.52 -12.52 11.14
C LEU A 184 -14.00 -12.84 10.92
N ALA A 185 -14.67 -13.27 11.98
CA ALA A 185 -16.12 -13.47 11.94
C ALA A 185 -16.84 -12.14 11.72
N ALA A 186 -17.78 -12.12 10.79
CA ALA A 186 -18.64 -10.97 10.60
C ALA A 186 -19.62 -10.81 11.79
N PRO A 187 -19.87 -9.59 12.28
CA PRO A 187 -20.91 -9.37 13.27
C PRO A 187 -22.29 -9.74 12.69
N SER A 188 -23.16 -10.34 13.52
CA SER A 188 -24.47 -10.79 13.07
C SER A 188 -25.43 -9.63 12.76
N ASP A 189 -25.41 -8.57 13.59
CA ASP A 189 -26.25 -7.37 13.42
C ASP A 189 -25.48 -6.12 13.86
N PRO A 190 -24.57 -5.60 13.03
CA PRO A 190 -23.82 -4.40 13.37
C PRO A 190 -24.76 -3.17 13.39
N PRO A 191 -24.49 -2.16 14.24
CA PRO A 191 -25.31 -0.95 14.32
C PRO A 191 -25.29 -0.15 13.01
N GLU A 192 -24.24 -0.28 12.23
CA GLU A 192 -24.09 0.33 10.92
C GLU A 192 -23.07 -0.44 10.05
N VAL A 193 -23.17 -0.28 8.75
CA VAL A 193 -22.19 -0.75 7.76
C VAL A 193 -21.99 0.31 6.70
N VAL A 194 -20.83 0.32 6.05
CA VAL A 194 -20.61 1.14 4.85
C VAL A 194 -20.69 0.23 3.63
N LEU A 195 -21.67 0.47 2.77
CA LEU A 195 -21.75 -0.12 1.44
C LEU A 195 -20.80 0.64 0.51
N ARG A 196 -19.81 -0.06 -0.04
CA ARG A 196 -18.92 0.43 -1.07
C ARG A 196 -19.20 -0.28 -2.38
N LEU A 197 -19.52 0.49 -3.41
CA LEU A 197 -19.70 0.01 -4.79
C LEU A 197 -18.65 0.65 -5.67
N ALA A 198 -18.07 -0.13 -6.58
CA ALA A 198 -17.16 0.40 -7.58
C ALA A 198 -17.34 -0.31 -8.92
N VAL A 199 -16.94 0.38 -9.98
CA VAL A 199 -16.97 -0.14 -11.35
C VAL A 199 -15.73 0.30 -12.12
N ARG A 200 -15.39 -0.48 -13.15
CA ARG A 200 -14.42 -0.15 -14.16
C ARG A 200 -14.97 -0.49 -15.54
N ASP A 201 -14.66 0.33 -16.55
CA ASP A 201 -15.01 0.06 -17.96
C ASP A 201 -14.13 0.95 -18.87
N ALA A 202 -13.90 0.54 -20.10
CA ALA A 202 -13.27 1.37 -21.12
C ALA A 202 -14.16 2.56 -21.53
N ASP A 203 -15.48 2.43 -21.38
CA ASP A 203 -16.47 3.48 -21.70
C ASP A 203 -16.69 4.39 -20.48
N ARG A 204 -16.16 5.60 -20.57
CA ARG A 204 -16.36 6.66 -19.57
C ARG A 204 -17.84 6.95 -19.30
N GLY A 205 -18.70 6.90 -20.34
CA GLY A 205 -20.13 7.19 -20.20
C GLY A 205 -20.86 6.19 -19.30
N LYS A 206 -20.52 4.90 -19.39
CA LYS A 206 -21.02 3.87 -18.49
C LYS A 206 -20.59 4.13 -17.04
N VAL A 207 -19.30 4.47 -16.82
CA VAL A 207 -18.75 4.74 -15.49
C VAL A 207 -19.41 5.99 -14.89
N ASP A 208 -19.59 7.06 -15.65
CA ASP A 208 -20.31 8.26 -15.19
C ASP A 208 -21.80 7.96 -14.91
N ARG A 209 -22.41 7.04 -15.66
CA ARG A 209 -23.79 6.62 -15.41
C ARG A 209 -23.94 5.90 -14.08
N PHE A 210 -22.98 5.04 -13.72
CA PHE A 210 -22.94 4.40 -12.41
C PHE A 210 -22.96 5.43 -11.27
N GLY A 211 -22.15 6.48 -11.35
CA GLY A 211 -22.05 7.51 -10.31
C GLY A 211 -23.37 8.22 -9.99
N LYS A 212 -24.33 8.20 -10.94
CA LYS A 212 -25.66 8.80 -10.76
C LYS A 212 -26.62 7.93 -9.94
N GLU A 213 -26.32 6.65 -9.71
CA GLU A 213 -27.20 5.73 -8.97
C GLU A 213 -26.95 5.73 -7.45
N ILE A 214 -25.82 6.27 -6.98
CA ILE A 214 -25.47 6.21 -5.55
C ILE A 214 -26.31 7.18 -4.70
N ALA A 215 -26.32 8.46 -5.06
CA ALA A 215 -27.05 9.48 -4.30
C ALA A 215 -28.57 9.21 -4.15
N PRO A 216 -29.28 8.70 -5.19
CA PRO A 216 -30.69 8.37 -5.07
C PRO A 216 -31.02 7.31 -4.03
N LEU A 217 -30.07 6.50 -3.58
CA LEU A 217 -30.30 5.50 -2.52
C LEU A 217 -30.79 6.13 -1.20
N VAL A 218 -30.41 7.36 -0.93
CA VAL A 218 -30.79 8.06 0.31
C VAL A 218 -32.31 8.25 0.42
N THR A 219 -32.98 8.47 -0.71
CA THR A 219 -34.43 8.73 -0.75
C THR A 219 -35.24 7.61 -1.42
N ALA A 220 -34.58 6.74 -2.17
CA ALA A 220 -35.23 5.67 -2.95
C ALA A 220 -34.63 4.28 -2.68
N GLY A 221 -33.83 4.15 -1.62
CA GLY A 221 -33.32 2.92 -1.05
C GLY A 221 -34.07 2.49 0.21
N PRO A 222 -33.56 1.47 0.94
CA PRO A 222 -34.10 1.09 2.24
C PRO A 222 -33.89 2.19 3.27
N PRO A 223 -34.71 2.22 4.34
CA PRO A 223 -34.56 3.25 5.40
C PRO A 223 -33.23 3.14 6.11
N GLY A 224 -32.64 4.29 6.48
CA GLY A 224 -31.37 4.36 7.18
C GLY A 224 -30.15 4.40 6.27
N VAL A 225 -30.31 4.52 4.95
CA VAL A 225 -29.23 4.87 4.03
C VAL A 225 -28.95 6.36 4.15
N THR A 226 -27.71 6.70 4.48
CA THR A 226 -27.29 8.08 4.70
C THR A 226 -25.82 8.27 4.36
N GLY A 227 -25.40 9.51 4.32
CA GLY A 227 -24.00 9.92 4.24
C GLY A 227 -23.20 9.29 3.12
N PHE A 228 -22.81 10.07 2.14
CA PHE A 228 -21.77 9.70 1.20
C PHE A 228 -20.68 10.76 1.17
N ALA A 229 -19.43 10.30 1.31
CA ALA A 229 -18.28 11.18 1.22
C ALA A 229 -17.94 11.45 -0.25
N GLY A 230 -17.41 12.65 -0.53
CA GLY A 230 -16.87 12.99 -1.83
C GLY A 230 -17.89 13.36 -2.92
N GLY A 231 -19.18 13.44 -2.60
CA GLY A 231 -20.23 13.77 -3.56
C GLY A 231 -20.53 12.64 -4.54
N ARG A 232 -21.10 12.97 -5.70
CA ARG A 232 -21.41 11.97 -6.73
C ARG A 232 -20.12 11.42 -7.35
N PRO A 233 -19.95 10.08 -7.38
CA PRO A 233 -18.81 9.47 -8.07
C PRO A 233 -18.71 9.93 -9.51
N LYS A 234 -17.52 10.27 -9.96
CA LYS A 234 -17.21 10.64 -11.34
C LYS A 234 -16.22 9.65 -11.91
N ALA A 235 -16.27 9.44 -13.21
CA ALA A 235 -15.27 8.64 -13.91
C ALA A 235 -13.87 9.27 -13.76
N GLN A 236 -12.94 8.47 -13.28
CA GLN A 236 -11.52 8.78 -13.17
C GLN A 236 -10.76 7.87 -14.12
N GLU A 237 -9.72 8.38 -14.75
CA GLU A 237 -8.82 7.58 -15.57
C GLU A 237 -8.10 6.53 -14.72
N VAL A 238 -7.96 5.34 -15.28
CA VAL A 238 -7.13 4.28 -14.71
C VAL A 238 -5.80 4.30 -15.41
N VAL A 239 -4.75 4.64 -14.68
CA VAL A 239 -3.38 4.49 -15.14
C VAL A 239 -2.88 3.13 -14.63
N ALA A 240 -2.71 2.20 -15.54
CA ALA A 240 -2.19 0.87 -15.24
C ALA A 240 -0.66 0.85 -15.38
N TYR A 241 -0.05 -0.04 -14.63
CA TYR A 241 1.39 -0.25 -14.60
C TYR A 241 1.75 -1.55 -15.32
N TRP A 242 2.77 -1.48 -16.17
CA TRP A 242 3.32 -2.64 -16.86
C TRP A 242 4.83 -2.72 -16.63
N PRO A 243 5.33 -3.68 -15.86
CA PRO A 243 6.75 -3.89 -15.71
C PRO A 243 7.32 -4.53 -16.98
N ALA A 244 8.41 -3.98 -17.48
CA ALA A 244 9.17 -4.54 -18.60
C ALA A 244 10.64 -4.67 -18.20
N LEU A 245 11.37 -5.55 -18.88
CA LEU A 245 12.81 -5.68 -18.73
C LEU A 245 13.50 -5.14 -19.99
N LEU A 246 14.54 -4.35 -19.78
CA LEU A 246 15.42 -3.86 -20.82
C LEU A 246 16.85 -4.32 -20.55
N ALA A 247 17.58 -4.69 -21.58
CA ALA A 247 18.99 -5.01 -21.44
C ALA A 247 19.74 -3.79 -20.89
N ARG A 248 20.51 -3.98 -19.82
CA ARG A 248 21.26 -2.91 -19.14
C ARG A 248 22.17 -2.16 -20.09
N GLU A 249 22.81 -2.86 -21.00
CA GLU A 249 23.71 -2.29 -22.01
C GLU A 249 23.04 -1.20 -22.86
N GLU A 250 21.74 -1.31 -23.13
CA GLU A 250 21.00 -0.31 -23.91
C GLU A 250 20.91 1.04 -23.17
N ILE A 251 20.82 1.00 -21.84
CA ILE A 251 20.75 2.20 -21.02
C ILE A 251 22.15 2.75 -20.71
N GLU A 252 23.08 1.88 -20.32
CA GLU A 252 24.44 2.28 -19.92
C GLU A 252 25.20 3.01 -21.03
N ARG A 253 24.89 2.72 -22.31
CA ARG A 253 25.46 3.44 -23.47
C ARG A 253 25.01 4.92 -23.54
N THR A 254 23.88 5.27 -22.95
CA THR A 254 23.29 6.62 -22.99
C THR A 254 23.43 7.36 -21.68
N LEU A 255 23.97 6.71 -20.64
CA LEU A 255 24.10 7.30 -19.32
C LEU A 255 25.34 8.21 -19.26
N GLU A 256 25.12 9.47 -18.93
CA GLU A 256 26.18 10.43 -18.64
C GLU A 256 26.21 10.72 -17.13
N VAL A 257 27.38 10.61 -16.53
CA VAL A 257 27.60 10.94 -15.13
C VAL A 257 28.49 12.18 -15.05
N SER A 258 27.98 13.26 -14.46
CA SER A 258 28.75 14.46 -14.17
C SER A 258 28.90 14.65 -12.65
N VAL A 259 30.07 15.11 -12.21
CA VAL A 259 30.34 15.49 -10.83
C VAL A 259 30.80 16.93 -10.83
N GLU A 260 30.03 17.79 -10.18
CA GLU A 260 30.38 19.20 -9.99
C GLU A 260 30.89 19.40 -8.56
N ALA A 261 32.02 20.07 -8.42
CA ALA A 261 32.50 20.53 -7.12
C ALA A 261 31.68 21.75 -6.69
N ILE A 262 31.16 21.73 -5.48
CA ILE A 262 30.41 22.83 -4.86
C ILE A 262 31.37 23.76 -4.14
#